data_3a1ce09a1994e2a6679358e0634824e7
#
_entry.id   3a1ce09a1994e2a6679358e0634824e7
#
_cell.length_a   1.000
_cell.length_b   1.000
_cell.length_c   1.000
_cell.angle_alpha   90.00
_cell.angle_beta   90.00
_cell.angle_gamma   90.00
#
_symmetry.space_group_name_H-M   'P 1'
#
loop_
_entity.id
_entity.type
_entity.pdbx_description
1 polymer ?
#
loop_
_entity_poly.entity_id
_entity_poly.type
_entity_poly.pdbx_seq_one_letter_code
_entity_poly.pdbx_strand_id
1 'polypeptide(L)'
;MKTIEIEPTFESWQAAARELLRDETPPAQVRWRETSESRQPSLHEAAAPAGAVKVPRQFVELARQAAATHDPARWQILYDTLWRLVHDDHDLLKNAHDPGVLRLHALLTPSADEPEADGAAQFVPAGAGLSELKTAAAHCKGCDLYRHATQTVFGRGSAQARIVFIGEQPGDQEDRQGAPFVGPAGEVFDRALAEAGLEREKLYVTNAVKHFKFEQRGKRRIHQTPRAIELNACRPWLDAELTLIKPEVLVCLGATAARAIFGDKFRITRDRGHFAPTRWAPKTIATYHPSAVLRGEDDAQKAELYAMLLEDLKKIARA
;
A
#
# COMPACT_ATOMS: atom_id res chain seq x y z
N MET A 1 -19.84 -34.05 -14.21
CA MET A 1 -18.89 -33.26 -13.44
C MET A 1 -17.80 -32.88 -14.42
N LYS A 2 -17.61 -31.57 -14.66
CA LYS A 2 -16.62 -31.07 -15.65
C LYS A 2 -15.22 -31.08 -15.02
N THR A 3 -14.26 -31.67 -15.71
CA THR A 3 -12.85 -31.63 -15.31
C THR A 3 -12.15 -30.56 -16.15
N ILE A 4 -11.42 -29.63 -15.53
CA ILE A 4 -10.64 -28.61 -16.21
C ILE A 4 -9.18 -28.96 -16.02
N GLU A 5 -8.45 -29.05 -17.14
CA GLU A 5 -7.02 -29.28 -17.16
C GLU A 5 -6.31 -27.93 -17.16
N ILE A 6 -5.35 -27.75 -16.25
CA ILE A 6 -4.57 -26.52 -16.08
C ILE A 6 -3.10 -26.85 -16.26
N GLU A 7 -2.41 -26.10 -17.09
CA GLU A 7 -0.96 -26.08 -17.16
C GLU A 7 -0.39 -25.26 -16.00
N PRO A 8 0.82 -25.53 -15.50
CA PRO A 8 1.41 -24.82 -14.36
C PRO A 8 1.89 -23.41 -14.75
N THR A 9 1.03 -22.65 -15.45
CA THR A 9 1.26 -21.27 -15.80
C THR A 9 0.12 -20.39 -15.30
N PHE A 10 0.43 -19.16 -14.91
CA PHE A 10 -0.56 -18.19 -14.47
C PHE A 10 -1.63 -17.92 -15.52
N GLU A 11 -1.24 -17.87 -16.81
CA GLU A 11 -2.15 -17.62 -17.93
C GLU A 11 -3.12 -18.76 -18.17
N SER A 12 -2.65 -20.01 -18.10
CA SER A 12 -3.49 -21.20 -18.21
C SER A 12 -4.50 -21.27 -17.06
N TRP A 13 -4.07 -20.94 -15.84
CA TRP A 13 -4.94 -20.87 -14.70
C TRP A 13 -6.00 -19.77 -14.82
N GLN A 14 -5.64 -18.57 -15.27
CA GLN A 14 -6.62 -17.50 -15.53
C GLN A 14 -7.68 -17.91 -16.58
N ALA A 15 -7.26 -18.61 -17.64
CA ALA A 15 -8.16 -19.09 -18.67
C ALA A 15 -9.14 -20.13 -18.09
N ALA A 16 -8.62 -21.10 -17.32
CA ALA A 16 -9.43 -22.11 -16.65
C ALA A 16 -10.40 -21.53 -15.63
N ALA A 17 -9.96 -20.54 -14.83
CA ALA A 17 -10.81 -19.85 -13.88
C ALA A 17 -11.96 -19.09 -14.57
N ARG A 18 -11.67 -18.40 -15.70
CA ARG A 18 -12.72 -17.75 -16.52
C ARG A 18 -13.71 -18.75 -17.10
N GLU A 19 -13.26 -19.95 -17.46
CA GLU A 19 -14.14 -21.03 -17.92
C GLU A 19 -15.01 -21.59 -16.80
N LEU A 20 -14.45 -21.80 -15.60
CA LEU A 20 -15.20 -22.18 -14.39
C LEU A 20 -16.30 -21.17 -14.04
N LEU A 21 -16.08 -19.88 -14.32
CA LEU A 21 -17.00 -18.82 -14.00
C LEU A 21 -18.17 -18.68 -15.00
N ARG A 22 -18.06 -19.29 -16.19
CA ARG A 22 -19.12 -19.25 -17.23
C ARG A 22 -20.23 -20.25 -16.99
N ASP A 23 -19.99 -21.30 -16.20
CA ASP A 23 -20.94 -22.38 -15.95
C ASP A 23 -21.60 -22.26 -14.58
N GLU A 24 -22.93 -22.21 -14.53
CA GLU A 24 -23.72 -22.18 -13.28
C GLU A 24 -23.77 -23.53 -12.54
N THR A 25 -23.16 -24.59 -13.06
CA THR A 25 -23.23 -25.95 -12.52
C THR A 25 -22.11 -26.29 -11.54
N PRO A 26 -22.43 -26.98 -10.42
CA PRO A 26 -21.45 -27.39 -9.39
C PRO A 26 -20.79 -28.72 -9.70
N PRO A 27 -19.84 -29.18 -8.92
CA PRO A 27 -18.48 -28.75 -8.70
C PRO A 27 -17.52 -29.28 -9.78
N ALA A 28 -16.67 -28.41 -10.28
CA ALA A 28 -15.59 -28.78 -11.21
C ALA A 28 -14.48 -29.55 -10.48
N GLN A 29 -13.81 -30.43 -11.20
CA GLN A 29 -12.53 -31.02 -10.81
C GLN A 29 -11.43 -30.30 -11.59
N VAL A 30 -10.31 -30.03 -10.96
CA VAL A 30 -9.11 -29.48 -11.58
C VAL A 30 -8.06 -30.57 -11.65
N ARG A 31 -7.45 -30.74 -12.82
CA ARG A 31 -6.31 -31.62 -13.05
C ARG A 31 -5.18 -30.80 -13.66
N TRP A 32 -4.00 -30.93 -13.10
CA TRP A 32 -2.80 -30.37 -13.70
C TRP A 32 -2.32 -31.24 -14.85
N ARG A 33 -1.95 -30.60 -15.96
CA ARG A 33 -1.35 -31.30 -17.09
C ARG A 33 0.18 -31.27 -16.88
N GLU A 34 0.79 -32.44 -16.84
CA GLU A 34 2.25 -32.56 -16.89
C GLU A 34 2.74 -32.12 -18.29
N THR A 35 3.51 -31.06 -18.35
CA THR A 35 4.20 -30.67 -19.58
C THR A 35 5.68 -31.01 -19.45
N SER A 36 6.25 -31.63 -20.49
CA SER A 36 7.66 -32.06 -20.53
C SER A 36 8.68 -30.92 -20.56
N GLU A 37 8.24 -29.65 -20.57
CA GLU A 37 9.09 -28.47 -20.72
C GLU A 37 9.12 -27.51 -19.50
N SER A 38 8.37 -27.74 -18.46
CA SER A 38 8.34 -26.83 -17.30
C SER A 38 9.40 -27.16 -16.24
N ARG A 39 10.69 -27.05 -16.62
CA ARG A 39 11.79 -26.91 -15.65
C ARG A 39 12.10 -25.44 -15.43
N GLN A 40 11.40 -24.76 -14.54
CA GLN A 40 11.96 -23.62 -13.81
C GLN A 40 12.00 -23.97 -12.32
N PRO A 41 13.19 -23.99 -11.73
CA PRO A 41 13.34 -24.28 -10.31
C PRO A 41 13.12 -22.99 -9.52
N SER A 42 11.95 -22.83 -8.94
CA SER A 42 11.77 -21.88 -7.86
C SER A 42 10.56 -22.27 -7.00
N LEU A 43 10.88 -22.76 -5.80
CA LEU A 43 10.01 -22.99 -4.67
C LEU A 43 9.05 -24.21 -4.80
N HIS A 44 9.53 -25.34 -4.29
CA HIS A 44 8.91 -26.62 -4.07
C HIS A 44 8.94 -27.62 -5.25
N GLU A 45 10.00 -28.42 -5.30
CA GLU A 45 9.98 -29.74 -5.95
C GLU A 45 9.07 -30.68 -5.13
N ALA A 46 7.80 -30.68 -5.48
CA ALA A 46 6.90 -31.77 -5.14
C ALA A 46 6.23 -32.24 -6.45
N ALA A 47 6.33 -33.54 -6.72
CA ALA A 47 5.69 -34.17 -7.87
C ALA A 47 4.18 -33.88 -7.84
N ALA A 48 3.60 -33.52 -9.00
CA ALA A 48 2.18 -33.29 -9.13
C ALA A 48 1.39 -34.53 -8.70
N PRO A 49 0.36 -34.42 -7.85
CA PRO A 49 -0.43 -35.58 -7.45
C PRO A 49 -1.15 -36.15 -8.67
N ALA A 50 -1.03 -37.44 -8.88
CA ALA A 50 -1.77 -38.18 -9.91
C ALA A 50 -3.25 -38.26 -9.54
N GLY A 51 -4.03 -37.19 -9.78
CA GLY A 51 -5.47 -37.19 -9.48
C GLY A 51 -6.17 -35.87 -9.71
N ALA A 52 -7.46 -35.89 -10.01
CA ALA A 52 -8.28 -34.70 -10.09
C ALA A 52 -8.80 -34.32 -8.70
N VAL A 53 -8.61 -33.08 -8.26
CA VAL A 53 -9.07 -32.58 -6.96
C VAL A 53 -10.39 -31.82 -7.16
N LYS A 54 -11.35 -32.09 -6.26
CA LYS A 54 -12.65 -31.41 -6.27
C LYS A 54 -12.48 -30.00 -5.71
N VAL A 55 -12.75 -28.98 -6.53
CA VAL A 55 -12.69 -27.57 -6.11
C VAL A 55 -13.89 -27.26 -5.18
N PRO A 56 -13.66 -26.78 -3.95
CA PRO A 56 -14.74 -26.40 -3.06
C PRO A 56 -15.59 -25.25 -3.64
N ARG A 57 -16.92 -25.28 -3.41
CA ARG A 57 -17.83 -24.20 -3.86
C ARG A 57 -17.39 -22.82 -3.40
N GLN A 58 -16.89 -22.72 -2.17
CA GLN A 58 -16.37 -21.50 -1.60
C GLN A 58 -15.22 -20.93 -2.44
N PHE A 59 -14.30 -21.77 -2.91
CA PHE A 59 -13.20 -21.33 -3.79
C PHE A 59 -13.71 -20.81 -5.14
N VAL A 60 -14.73 -21.41 -5.73
CA VAL A 60 -15.35 -20.93 -6.98
C VAL A 60 -15.93 -19.52 -6.80
N GLU A 61 -16.61 -19.29 -5.67
CA GLU A 61 -17.16 -17.96 -5.36
C GLU A 61 -16.07 -16.90 -5.18
N LEU A 62 -14.98 -17.26 -4.50
CA LEU A 62 -13.81 -16.40 -4.34
C LEU A 62 -13.14 -16.08 -5.69
N ALA A 63 -13.06 -17.06 -6.60
CA ALA A 63 -12.55 -16.85 -7.95
C ALA A 63 -13.44 -15.91 -8.78
N ARG A 64 -14.77 -15.97 -8.61
CA ARG A 64 -15.70 -15.02 -9.23
C ARG A 64 -15.43 -13.59 -8.80
N GLN A 65 -15.30 -13.38 -7.50
CA GLN A 65 -15.04 -12.04 -6.93
C GLN A 65 -13.69 -11.50 -7.42
N ALA A 66 -12.64 -12.33 -7.46
CA ALA A 66 -11.34 -11.91 -8.01
C ALA A 66 -11.40 -11.56 -9.50
N ALA A 67 -12.17 -12.33 -10.30
CA ALA A 67 -12.34 -12.05 -11.72
C ALA A 67 -13.03 -10.71 -11.99
N ALA A 68 -13.95 -10.29 -11.11
CA ALA A 68 -14.63 -9.01 -11.22
C ALA A 68 -13.71 -7.80 -10.95
N THR A 69 -12.60 -7.99 -10.24
CA THR A 69 -11.72 -6.88 -9.82
C THR A 69 -10.53 -6.61 -10.73
N HIS A 70 -10.20 -7.50 -11.66
CA HIS A 70 -9.03 -7.40 -12.57
C HIS A 70 -7.68 -7.17 -11.85
N ASP A 71 -7.58 -7.45 -10.54
CA ASP A 71 -6.40 -7.22 -9.71
C ASP A 71 -5.42 -8.41 -9.80
N PRO A 72 -4.21 -8.23 -10.37
CA PRO A 72 -3.22 -9.31 -10.48
C PRO A 72 -2.80 -9.90 -9.13
N ALA A 73 -2.78 -9.10 -8.06
CA ALA A 73 -2.39 -9.58 -6.73
C ALA A 73 -3.44 -10.54 -6.15
N ARG A 74 -4.73 -10.29 -6.38
CA ARG A 74 -5.83 -11.19 -5.98
C ARG A 74 -5.74 -12.51 -6.73
N TRP A 75 -5.42 -12.46 -8.01
CA TRP A 75 -5.21 -13.64 -8.83
C TRP A 75 -4.02 -14.48 -8.34
N GLN A 76 -2.92 -13.86 -7.97
CA GLN A 76 -1.74 -14.57 -7.46
C GLN A 76 -2.05 -15.31 -6.14
N ILE A 77 -2.78 -14.68 -5.23
CA ILE A 77 -3.16 -15.30 -3.95
C ILE A 77 -4.12 -16.47 -4.18
N LEU A 78 -5.07 -16.34 -5.10
CA LEU A 78 -5.95 -17.46 -5.48
C LEU A 78 -5.16 -18.62 -6.07
N TYR A 79 -4.19 -18.32 -6.94
CA TYR A 79 -3.31 -19.33 -7.52
C TYR A 79 -2.51 -20.06 -6.45
N ASP A 80 -1.82 -19.34 -5.56
CA ASP A 80 -1.02 -19.92 -4.49
C ASP A 80 -1.87 -20.78 -3.54
N THR A 81 -3.09 -20.33 -3.25
CA THR A 81 -4.02 -21.07 -2.38
C THR A 81 -4.53 -22.31 -3.07
N LEU A 82 -4.86 -22.24 -4.36
CA LEU A 82 -5.28 -23.42 -5.14
C LEU A 82 -4.14 -24.43 -5.27
N TRP A 83 -2.92 -23.95 -5.52
CA TRP A 83 -1.74 -24.80 -5.58
C TRP A 83 -1.57 -25.59 -4.28
N ARG A 84 -1.59 -24.93 -3.12
CA ARG A 84 -1.49 -25.59 -1.81
C ARG A 84 -2.64 -26.57 -1.54
N LEU A 85 -3.86 -26.19 -1.92
CA LEU A 85 -5.04 -27.05 -1.77
C LEU A 85 -4.91 -28.36 -2.57
N VAL A 86 -4.30 -28.28 -3.75
CA VAL A 86 -4.17 -29.43 -4.65
C VAL A 86 -2.96 -30.31 -4.29
N HIS A 87 -1.83 -29.71 -3.85
CA HIS A 87 -0.56 -30.40 -3.70
C HIS A 87 -0.21 -30.73 -2.25
N ASP A 88 -0.52 -29.84 -1.30
CA ASP A 88 -0.01 -29.92 0.06
C ASP A 88 -1.10 -30.26 1.09
N ASP A 89 -2.28 -29.66 0.99
CA ASP A 89 -3.32 -29.76 2.01
C ASP A 89 -4.72 -29.65 1.40
N HIS A 90 -5.35 -30.79 1.17
CA HIS A 90 -6.70 -30.86 0.60
C HIS A 90 -7.80 -30.27 1.52
N ASP A 91 -7.50 -30.08 2.79
CA ASP A 91 -8.41 -29.50 3.78
C ASP A 91 -8.05 -28.03 4.12
N LEU A 92 -7.09 -27.44 3.41
CA LEU A 92 -6.56 -26.09 3.64
C LEU A 92 -7.66 -25.03 3.91
N LEU A 93 -8.71 -25.03 3.11
CA LEU A 93 -9.82 -24.07 3.26
C LEU A 93 -10.67 -24.26 4.52
N LYS A 94 -10.55 -25.40 5.19
CA LYS A 94 -11.21 -25.65 6.47
C LYS A 94 -10.41 -25.07 7.64
N ASN A 95 -9.13 -24.79 7.43
CA ASN A 95 -8.27 -24.20 8.44
C ASN A 95 -8.40 -22.68 8.46
N ALA A 96 -9.36 -22.16 9.24
CA ALA A 96 -9.62 -20.72 9.38
C ALA A 96 -8.44 -19.92 9.99
N HIS A 97 -7.42 -20.60 10.52
CA HIS A 97 -6.23 -19.96 11.09
C HIS A 97 -5.00 -20.01 10.16
N ASP A 98 -5.10 -20.68 9.00
CA ASP A 98 -3.99 -20.67 8.04
C ASP A 98 -3.75 -19.25 7.49
N PRO A 99 -2.50 -18.76 7.50
CA PRO A 99 -2.19 -17.39 7.05
C PRO A 99 -2.55 -17.12 5.59
N GLY A 100 -2.55 -18.12 4.72
CA GLY A 100 -2.97 -18.01 3.33
C GLY A 100 -4.48 -17.89 3.20
N VAL A 101 -5.22 -18.73 3.95
CA VAL A 101 -6.69 -18.69 4.02
C VAL A 101 -7.18 -17.38 4.64
N LEU A 102 -6.52 -16.90 5.70
CA LEU A 102 -6.82 -15.58 6.29
C LEU A 102 -6.60 -14.44 5.30
N ARG A 103 -5.50 -14.46 4.53
CA ARG A 103 -5.24 -13.47 3.46
C ARG A 103 -6.29 -13.56 2.36
N LEU A 104 -6.64 -14.77 1.95
CA LEU A 104 -7.68 -14.99 0.96
C LEU A 104 -9.03 -14.43 1.45
N HIS A 105 -9.44 -14.75 2.68
CA HIS A 105 -10.66 -14.21 3.27
C HIS A 105 -10.60 -12.68 3.42
N ALA A 106 -9.48 -12.10 3.87
CA ALA A 106 -9.32 -10.67 4.01
C ALA A 106 -9.39 -9.91 2.67
N LEU A 107 -8.99 -10.56 1.57
CA LEU A 107 -9.08 -9.97 0.23
C LEU A 107 -10.46 -10.13 -0.42
N LEU A 108 -11.23 -11.09 0.00
CA LEU A 108 -12.44 -11.54 -0.67
C LEU A 108 -13.71 -11.34 0.16
N THR A 109 -13.58 -11.05 1.44
CA THR A 109 -14.68 -10.50 2.22
C THR A 109 -14.73 -9.01 1.90
N PRO A 110 -15.73 -8.51 1.14
CA PRO A 110 -15.95 -7.08 1.11
C PRO A 110 -16.20 -6.70 2.57
N SER A 111 -15.32 -5.93 3.19
CA SER A 111 -15.78 -5.14 4.31
C SER A 111 -16.91 -4.30 3.72
N ALA A 112 -18.01 -4.10 4.44
CA ALA A 112 -19.08 -3.19 4.03
C ALA A 112 -18.58 -1.78 3.68
N ASP A 113 -17.28 -1.56 3.77
CA ASP A 113 -16.48 -0.36 3.58
C ASP A 113 -15.39 -0.52 2.49
N GLU A 114 -15.45 -1.49 1.55
CA GLU A 114 -14.47 -1.50 0.45
C GLU A 114 -14.73 -0.31 -0.49
N PRO A 115 -13.75 0.58 -0.67
CA PRO A 115 -13.83 1.59 -1.73
C PRO A 115 -13.90 0.87 -3.09
N GLU A 116 -14.61 1.49 -4.04
CA GLU A 116 -14.72 1.00 -5.42
C GLU A 116 -13.37 0.50 -5.96
N ALA A 117 -13.38 -0.55 -6.78
CA ALA A 117 -12.21 -1.36 -7.20
C ALA A 117 -11.01 -0.55 -7.75
N ASP A 118 -11.22 0.68 -8.21
CA ASP A 118 -10.20 1.56 -8.78
C ASP A 118 -9.57 2.55 -7.79
N GLY A 119 -10.04 2.60 -6.54
CA GLY A 119 -9.54 3.55 -5.55
C GLY A 119 -9.52 4.99 -6.08
N ALA A 120 -8.40 5.69 -5.89
CA ALA A 120 -8.24 7.05 -6.39
C ALA A 120 -7.85 7.12 -7.87
N ALA A 121 -7.54 6.01 -8.54
CA ALA A 121 -7.04 6.03 -9.94
C ALA A 121 -8.02 6.72 -10.91
N GLN A 122 -9.32 6.48 -10.75
CA GLN A 122 -10.37 7.10 -11.57
C GLN A 122 -10.46 8.63 -11.43
N PHE A 123 -9.92 9.18 -10.33
CA PHE A 123 -9.94 10.63 -10.06
C PHE A 123 -8.66 11.33 -10.50
N VAL A 124 -7.59 10.58 -10.84
CA VAL A 124 -6.30 11.14 -11.26
C VAL A 124 -6.34 11.46 -12.75
N PRO A 125 -6.35 12.74 -13.16
CA PRO A 125 -6.42 13.08 -14.58
C PRO A 125 -5.06 12.77 -15.26
N ALA A 126 -5.14 12.13 -16.43
CA ALA A 126 -3.96 11.79 -17.22
C ALA A 126 -3.28 13.07 -17.77
N GLY A 127 -1.94 13.12 -17.67
CA GLY A 127 -1.14 14.23 -18.22
C GLY A 127 -1.25 15.55 -17.45
N ALA A 128 -1.93 15.57 -16.31
CA ALA A 128 -2.16 16.78 -15.51
C ALA A 128 -0.89 17.24 -14.76
N GLY A 129 -0.72 18.55 -14.61
CA GLY A 129 0.29 19.12 -13.74
C GLY A 129 -0.13 19.12 -12.26
N LEU A 130 0.78 19.49 -11.34
CA LEU A 130 0.52 19.48 -9.88
C LEU A 130 -0.72 20.30 -9.46
N SER A 131 -0.95 21.44 -10.10
CA SER A 131 -2.11 22.29 -9.81
C SER A 131 -3.42 21.61 -10.17
N GLU A 132 -3.46 20.96 -11.32
CA GLU A 132 -4.62 20.23 -11.81
C GLU A 132 -4.87 18.96 -10.97
N LEU A 133 -3.80 18.22 -10.61
CA LEU A 133 -3.90 17.10 -9.67
C LEU A 133 -4.47 17.54 -8.32
N LYS A 134 -4.02 18.66 -7.77
CA LYS A 134 -4.53 19.21 -6.52
C LYS A 134 -6.03 19.52 -6.61
N THR A 135 -6.45 20.16 -7.71
CA THR A 135 -7.86 20.48 -7.96
C THR A 135 -8.71 19.21 -8.07
N ALA A 136 -8.24 18.22 -8.81
CA ALA A 136 -8.93 16.93 -8.96
C ALA A 136 -8.99 16.16 -7.63
N ALA A 137 -7.90 16.16 -6.84
CA ALA A 137 -7.85 15.49 -5.55
C ALA A 137 -8.86 16.04 -4.54
N ALA A 138 -9.23 17.33 -4.64
CA ALA A 138 -10.26 17.92 -3.78
C ALA A 138 -11.63 17.24 -3.91
N HIS A 139 -11.88 16.52 -5.01
CA HIS A 139 -13.12 15.80 -5.29
C HIS A 139 -12.96 14.27 -5.16
N CYS A 140 -11.82 13.79 -4.64
CA CYS A 140 -11.52 12.36 -4.54
C CYS A 140 -12.45 11.65 -3.55
N LYS A 141 -13.06 10.57 -4.03
CA LYS A 141 -13.91 9.65 -3.24
C LYS A 141 -13.39 8.21 -3.32
N GLY A 142 -12.11 8.02 -3.61
CA GLY A 142 -11.48 6.71 -3.82
C GLY A 142 -11.32 5.83 -2.58
N CYS A 143 -11.63 6.33 -1.39
CA CYS A 143 -11.70 5.57 -0.13
C CYS A 143 -12.63 6.26 0.85
N ASP A 144 -13.18 5.54 1.84
CA ASP A 144 -14.17 6.09 2.78
C ASP A 144 -13.68 7.23 3.67
N LEU A 145 -12.39 7.48 3.74
CA LEU A 145 -11.84 8.55 4.57
C LEU A 145 -12.38 9.93 4.18
N TYR A 146 -12.74 10.16 2.90
CA TYR A 146 -13.31 11.42 2.43
C TYR A 146 -14.62 11.78 3.14
N ARG A 147 -15.39 10.76 3.63
CA ARG A 147 -16.69 10.98 4.29
C ARG A 147 -16.56 11.68 5.64
N HIS A 148 -15.43 11.52 6.30
CA HIS A 148 -15.19 11.99 7.67
C HIS A 148 -14.18 13.12 7.72
N ALA A 149 -13.23 13.18 6.80
CA ALA A 149 -12.26 14.25 6.68
C ALA A 149 -12.94 15.58 6.32
N THR A 150 -12.36 16.69 6.77
CA THR A 150 -12.85 18.04 6.43
C THR A 150 -12.58 18.35 4.97
N GLN A 151 -11.41 17.92 4.47
CA GLN A 151 -10.97 18.13 3.10
C GLN A 151 -9.81 17.22 2.73
N THR A 152 -9.50 17.18 1.43
CA THR A 152 -8.26 16.58 0.93
C THR A 152 -7.07 17.47 1.26
N VAL A 153 -6.00 16.89 1.79
CA VAL A 153 -4.72 17.56 2.02
C VAL A 153 -3.71 17.03 0.99
N PHE A 154 -3.60 17.76 -0.11
CA PHE A 154 -2.66 17.45 -1.19
C PHE A 154 -1.25 17.95 -0.84
N GLY A 155 -0.22 17.47 -1.57
CA GLY A 155 1.15 17.92 -1.38
C GLY A 155 1.35 19.42 -1.64
N ARG A 156 2.41 19.97 -1.07
CA ARG A 156 2.79 21.38 -1.18
C ARG A 156 4.28 21.55 -1.45
N GLY A 157 4.61 22.41 -2.39
CA GLY A 157 5.98 22.73 -2.78
C GLY A 157 6.13 22.89 -4.29
N SER A 158 7.37 23.00 -4.76
CA SER A 158 7.67 23.15 -6.18
C SER A 158 7.59 21.82 -6.94
N ALA A 159 7.10 21.86 -8.18
CA ALA A 159 7.20 20.72 -9.11
C ALA A 159 8.66 20.41 -9.47
N GLN A 160 9.58 21.32 -9.25
CA GLN A 160 11.02 21.18 -9.49
C GLN A 160 11.80 20.89 -8.21
N ALA A 161 11.12 20.49 -7.13
CA ALA A 161 11.78 20.15 -5.87
C ALA A 161 12.71 18.95 -6.04
N ARG A 162 14.00 19.15 -5.72
CA ARG A 162 14.98 18.04 -5.73
C ARG A 162 14.72 17.01 -4.62
N ILE A 163 14.13 17.47 -3.52
CA ILE A 163 13.88 16.66 -2.32
C ILE A 163 12.37 16.62 -2.04
N VAL A 164 11.83 15.42 -1.94
CA VAL A 164 10.42 15.17 -1.59
C VAL A 164 10.34 14.47 -0.26
N PHE A 165 9.50 14.97 0.64
CA PHE A 165 9.17 14.33 1.92
C PHE A 165 7.76 13.74 1.87
N ILE A 166 7.63 12.48 2.31
CA ILE A 166 6.35 11.75 2.40
C ILE A 166 6.07 11.42 3.86
N GLY A 167 4.97 11.95 4.41
CA GLY A 167 4.40 11.53 5.69
C GLY A 167 3.38 10.40 5.55
N GLU A 168 2.71 10.06 6.64
CA GLU A 168 1.69 9.02 6.69
C GLU A 168 0.35 9.53 6.12
N GLN A 169 -0.27 10.48 6.81
CA GLN A 169 -1.55 11.11 6.50
C GLN A 169 -1.62 12.50 7.16
N PRO A 170 -2.60 13.33 6.79
CA PRO A 170 -2.85 14.59 7.50
C PRO A 170 -3.18 14.38 8.98
N GLY A 171 -2.81 15.30 9.84
CA GLY A 171 -3.33 15.42 11.20
C GLY A 171 -4.57 16.32 11.27
N ASP A 172 -5.05 16.60 12.48
CA ASP A 172 -6.24 17.44 12.71
C ASP A 172 -6.08 18.88 12.18
N GLN A 173 -4.91 19.48 12.39
CA GLN A 173 -4.64 20.82 11.90
C GLN A 173 -4.49 20.87 10.38
N GLU A 174 -3.81 19.90 9.80
CA GLU A 174 -3.65 19.75 8.36
C GLU A 174 -4.99 19.58 7.66
N ASP A 175 -5.87 18.74 8.22
CA ASP A 175 -7.22 18.49 7.70
C ASP A 175 -8.09 19.76 7.73
N ARG A 176 -7.93 20.61 8.74
CA ARG A 176 -8.63 21.90 8.85
C ARG A 176 -8.08 22.94 7.90
N GLN A 177 -6.76 23.02 7.74
CA GLN A 177 -6.08 24.07 6.99
C GLN A 177 -5.83 23.70 5.52
N GLY A 178 -5.95 22.41 5.14
CA GLY A 178 -5.74 21.94 3.77
C GLY A 178 -4.27 21.95 3.33
N ALA A 179 -3.31 21.94 4.27
CA ALA A 179 -1.89 21.95 3.97
C ALA A 179 -1.12 20.94 4.81
N PRO A 180 -0.11 20.23 4.24
CA PRO A 180 0.65 19.21 4.96
C PRO A 180 1.64 19.84 5.95
N PHE A 181 1.80 19.19 7.10
CA PHE A 181 2.76 19.56 8.16
C PHE A 181 2.61 21.01 8.66
N VAL A 182 1.41 21.40 9.02
CA VAL A 182 1.08 22.73 9.61
C VAL A 182 0.70 22.63 11.09
N GLY A 183 0.58 21.45 11.65
CA GLY A 183 0.30 21.20 13.06
C GLY A 183 1.59 20.98 13.88
N PRO A 184 1.47 20.50 15.13
CA PRO A 184 2.60 20.36 16.06
C PRO A 184 3.75 19.48 15.54
N ALA A 185 3.44 18.43 14.75
CA ALA A 185 4.47 17.63 14.07
C ALA A 185 5.19 18.44 12.99
N GLY A 186 4.49 19.36 12.32
CA GLY A 186 5.05 20.30 11.36
C GLY A 186 6.02 21.28 12.01
N GLU A 187 5.71 21.81 13.20
CA GLU A 187 6.61 22.69 13.94
C GLU A 187 7.94 22.00 14.30
N VAL A 188 7.87 20.73 14.76
CA VAL A 188 9.08 19.93 15.00
C VAL A 188 9.86 19.71 13.72
N PHE A 189 9.15 19.44 12.62
CA PHE A 189 9.76 19.23 11.31
C PHE A 189 10.46 20.48 10.80
N ASP A 190 9.80 21.63 10.86
CA ASP A 190 10.36 22.91 10.39
C ASP A 190 11.61 23.31 11.18
N ARG A 191 11.58 23.13 12.51
CA ARG A 191 12.75 23.32 13.34
C ARG A 191 13.92 22.42 12.94
N ALA A 192 13.64 21.13 12.74
CA ALA A 192 14.67 20.16 12.36
C ALA A 192 15.23 20.42 10.93
N LEU A 193 14.38 20.87 9.99
CA LEU A 193 14.82 21.31 8.66
C LEU A 193 15.77 22.51 8.76
N ALA A 194 15.40 23.54 9.51
CA ALA A 194 16.23 24.74 9.70
C ALA A 194 17.59 24.40 10.32
N GLU A 195 17.62 23.57 11.36
CA GLU A 195 18.86 23.10 11.99
C GLU A 195 19.72 22.21 11.09
N ALA A 196 19.10 21.51 10.12
CA ALA A 196 19.81 20.72 9.11
C ALA A 196 20.28 21.54 7.91
N GLY A 197 19.89 22.82 7.80
CA GLY A 197 20.21 23.69 6.67
C GLY A 197 19.34 23.44 5.43
N LEU A 198 18.14 22.89 5.61
CA LEU A 198 17.15 22.66 4.55
C LEU A 198 16.07 23.74 4.55
N GLU A 199 15.90 24.40 3.41
CA GLU A 199 14.90 25.46 3.23
C GLU A 199 13.56 24.85 2.82
N ARG A 200 12.53 25.00 3.69
CA ARG A 200 11.19 24.42 3.49
C ARG A 200 10.59 24.74 2.11
N GLU A 201 10.82 25.94 1.62
CA GLU A 201 10.27 26.47 0.37
C GLU A 201 10.85 25.78 -0.87
N LYS A 202 12.04 25.18 -0.75
CA LYS A 202 12.70 24.43 -1.84
C LYS A 202 12.31 22.96 -1.87
N LEU A 203 11.52 22.50 -0.90
CA LEU A 203 11.09 21.12 -0.76
C LEU A 203 9.68 20.90 -1.31
N TYR A 204 9.36 19.65 -1.60
CA TYR A 204 7.98 19.22 -1.75
C TYR A 204 7.61 18.30 -0.60
N VAL A 205 6.47 18.54 0.01
CA VAL A 205 6.03 17.78 1.19
C VAL A 205 4.62 17.25 0.96
N THR A 206 4.43 15.97 1.16
CA THR A 206 3.15 15.28 0.95
C THR A 206 2.95 14.15 1.97
N ASN A 207 1.87 13.42 1.84
CA ASN A 207 1.55 12.24 2.63
C ASN A 207 1.17 11.05 1.73
N ALA A 208 1.33 9.83 2.24
CA ALA A 208 0.88 8.62 1.56
C ALA A 208 -0.64 8.58 1.39
N VAL A 209 -1.39 9.10 2.37
CA VAL A 209 -2.85 9.24 2.33
C VAL A 209 -3.23 10.72 2.37
N LYS A 210 -4.24 11.10 1.56
CA LYS A 210 -4.63 12.52 1.40
C LYS A 210 -5.77 12.98 2.31
N HIS A 211 -6.42 12.06 3.02
CA HIS A 211 -7.51 12.36 3.96
C HIS A 211 -7.14 11.94 5.37
N PHE A 212 -7.60 12.70 6.37
CA PHE A 212 -7.37 12.43 7.78
C PHE A 212 -8.23 11.27 8.28
N LYS A 213 -7.61 10.21 8.77
CA LYS A 213 -8.28 9.12 9.47
C LYS A 213 -8.26 9.38 10.96
N PHE A 214 -9.42 9.42 11.58
CA PHE A 214 -9.57 9.65 13.01
C PHE A 214 -10.76 8.89 13.60
N GLU A 215 -10.75 8.78 14.91
CA GLU A 215 -11.88 8.37 15.73
C GLU A 215 -12.39 9.58 16.50
N GLN A 216 -13.70 9.82 16.44
CA GLN A 216 -14.30 10.91 17.22
C GLN A 216 -14.47 10.49 18.68
N ARG A 217 -13.80 11.18 19.60
CA ARG A 217 -13.97 10.98 21.04
C ARG A 217 -14.40 12.30 21.70
N GLY A 218 -15.69 12.45 21.92
CA GLY A 218 -16.28 13.72 22.36
C GLY A 218 -15.99 14.84 21.34
N LYS A 219 -15.33 15.91 21.77
CA LYS A 219 -14.93 17.03 20.91
C LYS A 219 -13.57 16.83 20.20
N ARG A 220 -12.84 15.74 20.52
CA ARG A 220 -11.51 15.48 19.98
C ARG A 220 -11.59 14.49 18.82
N ARG A 221 -10.80 14.74 17.78
CA ARG A 221 -10.52 13.80 16.68
C ARG A 221 -9.18 13.12 16.95
N ILE A 222 -9.24 11.84 17.33
CA ILE A 222 -8.06 11.06 17.69
C ILE A 222 -7.54 10.35 16.46
N HIS A 223 -6.32 10.68 16.07
CA HIS A 223 -5.61 10.09 14.93
C HIS A 223 -5.64 8.55 14.97
N GLN A 224 -5.94 7.94 13.85
CA GLN A 224 -5.91 6.49 13.63
C GLN A 224 -5.00 6.18 12.45
N THR A 225 -4.15 5.17 12.57
CA THR A 225 -3.27 4.77 11.45
C THR A 225 -4.10 4.27 10.26
N PRO A 226 -3.79 4.71 9.03
CA PRO A 226 -4.44 4.19 7.84
C PRO A 226 -4.24 2.68 7.67
N ARG A 227 -5.29 1.98 7.27
CA ARG A 227 -5.22 0.56 6.91
C ARG A 227 -4.54 0.40 5.54
N ALA A 228 -4.07 -0.81 5.24
CA ALA A 228 -3.44 -1.11 3.96
C ALA A 228 -4.36 -0.79 2.77
N ILE A 229 -5.67 -1.06 2.90
CA ILE A 229 -6.65 -0.76 1.87
C ILE A 229 -6.76 0.76 1.58
N GLU A 230 -6.71 1.60 2.60
CA GLU A 230 -6.77 3.06 2.46
C GLU A 230 -5.49 3.62 1.84
N LEU A 231 -4.33 3.04 2.20
CA LEU A 231 -3.04 3.36 1.59
C LEU A 231 -3.02 3.00 0.10
N ASN A 232 -3.48 1.79 -0.24
CA ASN A 232 -3.53 1.31 -1.63
C ASN A 232 -4.52 2.14 -2.46
N ALA A 233 -5.70 2.42 -1.93
CA ALA A 233 -6.71 3.24 -2.60
C ALA A 233 -6.20 4.67 -2.87
N CYS A 234 -5.39 5.25 -1.97
CA CYS A 234 -4.85 6.61 -2.10
C CYS A 234 -3.56 6.69 -2.93
N ARG A 235 -2.90 5.55 -3.16
CA ARG A 235 -1.60 5.44 -3.83
C ARG A 235 -1.52 6.13 -5.19
N PRO A 236 -2.55 6.09 -6.07
CA PRO A 236 -2.49 6.77 -7.37
C PRO A 236 -2.16 8.26 -7.29
N TRP A 237 -2.59 8.97 -6.23
CA TRP A 237 -2.21 10.36 -6.03
C TRP A 237 -0.72 10.53 -5.73
N LEU A 238 -0.16 9.72 -4.82
CA LEU A 238 1.26 9.75 -4.51
C LEU A 238 2.11 9.41 -5.72
N ASP A 239 1.71 8.38 -6.47
CA ASP A 239 2.40 7.95 -7.68
C ASP A 239 2.39 9.06 -8.75
N ALA A 240 1.28 9.79 -8.91
CA ALA A 240 1.18 10.93 -9.83
C ALA A 240 2.10 12.09 -9.41
N GLU A 241 2.11 12.46 -8.12
CA GLU A 241 3.03 13.50 -7.59
C GLU A 241 4.49 13.14 -7.87
N LEU A 242 4.91 11.92 -7.52
CA LEU A 242 6.30 11.48 -7.69
C LEU A 242 6.71 11.35 -9.16
N THR A 243 5.78 10.94 -10.04
CA THR A 243 6.01 10.86 -11.48
C THR A 243 6.24 12.24 -12.10
N LEU A 244 5.54 13.26 -11.62
CA LEU A 244 5.72 14.64 -12.09
C LEU A 244 6.99 15.27 -11.56
N ILE A 245 7.27 15.13 -10.27
CA ILE A 245 8.37 15.83 -9.61
C ILE A 245 9.71 15.17 -9.94
N LYS A 246 9.79 13.84 -10.00
CA LYS A 246 10.99 13.03 -10.25
C LYS A 246 12.16 13.45 -9.33
N PRO A 247 11.99 13.33 -8.02
CA PRO A 247 12.96 13.84 -7.06
C PRO A 247 14.32 13.15 -7.19
N GLU A 248 15.39 13.86 -6.87
CA GLU A 248 16.73 13.26 -6.67
C GLU A 248 16.81 12.52 -5.33
N VAL A 249 16.15 13.09 -4.31
CA VAL A 249 16.09 12.53 -2.96
C VAL A 249 14.64 12.36 -2.53
N LEU A 250 14.26 11.15 -2.11
CA LEU A 250 12.95 10.85 -1.55
C LEU A 250 13.10 10.48 -0.08
N VAL A 251 12.34 11.13 0.79
CA VAL A 251 12.42 10.95 2.25
C VAL A 251 11.08 10.44 2.79
N CYS A 252 11.08 9.28 3.41
CA CYS A 252 9.92 8.71 4.08
C CYS A 252 9.95 9.05 5.57
N LEU A 253 8.97 9.81 6.05
CA LEU A 253 8.80 10.17 7.45
C LEU A 253 7.91 9.12 8.15
N GLY A 254 8.54 8.24 8.94
CA GLY A 254 7.86 7.21 9.72
C GLY A 254 7.67 5.89 8.98
N ALA A 255 7.20 4.90 9.74
CA ALA A 255 7.10 3.51 9.29
C ALA A 255 6.06 3.31 8.17
N THR A 256 4.93 4.03 8.20
CA THR A 256 3.86 3.89 7.21
C THR A 256 4.31 4.40 5.84
N ALA A 257 4.89 5.61 5.79
CA ALA A 257 5.46 6.17 4.55
C ALA A 257 6.60 5.29 4.01
N ALA A 258 7.49 4.80 4.91
CA ALA A 258 8.59 3.92 4.52
C ALA A 258 8.08 2.60 3.91
N ARG A 259 7.07 1.96 4.50
CA ARG A 259 6.48 0.73 3.94
C ARG A 259 5.78 0.97 2.60
N ALA A 260 5.14 2.12 2.42
CA ALA A 260 4.54 2.48 1.13
C ALA A 260 5.55 2.56 -0.02
N ILE A 261 6.82 2.84 0.26
CA ILE A 261 7.89 3.01 -0.73
C ILE A 261 8.82 1.80 -0.82
N PHE A 262 9.27 1.26 0.34
CA PHE A 262 10.24 0.16 0.43
C PHE A 262 9.58 -1.23 0.57
N GLY A 263 8.26 -1.27 0.84
CA GLY A 263 7.49 -2.50 1.06
C GLY A 263 7.39 -2.92 2.53
N ASP A 264 6.56 -3.92 2.78
CA ASP A 264 6.10 -4.33 4.12
C ASP A 264 7.21 -4.87 5.05
N LYS A 265 8.33 -5.33 4.47
CA LYS A 265 9.46 -5.85 5.25
C LYS A 265 10.30 -4.75 5.90
N PHE A 266 10.12 -3.48 5.52
CA PHE A 266 10.87 -2.36 6.09
C PHE A 266 10.52 -2.14 7.56
N ARG A 267 11.55 -1.97 8.39
CA ARG A 267 11.42 -1.70 9.84
C ARG A 267 12.17 -0.42 10.17
N ILE A 268 11.41 0.63 10.54
CA ILE A 268 11.97 1.98 10.78
C ILE A 268 13.08 1.99 11.84
N THR A 269 12.96 1.20 12.90
CA THR A 269 13.96 1.12 13.98
C THR A 269 15.27 0.49 13.56
N ARG A 270 15.27 -0.33 12.51
CA ARG A 270 16.45 -1.03 12.01
C ARG A 270 17.04 -0.39 10.76
N ASP A 271 16.13 0.03 9.84
CA ASP A 271 16.49 0.30 8.43
C ASP A 271 16.55 1.81 8.12
N ARG A 272 16.22 2.70 9.10
CA ARG A 272 16.29 4.15 8.90
C ARG A 272 17.72 4.66 8.70
N GLY A 273 17.84 5.86 8.14
CA GLY A 273 19.11 6.59 8.08
C GLY A 273 20.09 6.13 6.98
N HIS A 274 19.66 5.20 6.11
CA HIS A 274 20.44 4.68 4.99
C HIS A 274 19.75 5.00 3.67
N PHE A 275 20.54 5.46 2.69
CA PHE A 275 20.06 5.66 1.33
C PHE A 275 20.02 4.32 0.56
N ALA A 276 18.93 4.12 -0.16
CA ALA A 276 18.79 3.03 -1.13
C ALA A 276 18.07 3.55 -2.39
N PRO A 277 18.38 3.06 -3.58
CA PRO A 277 17.63 3.41 -4.78
C PRO A 277 16.23 2.79 -4.76
N THR A 278 15.26 3.52 -5.28
CA THR A 278 13.90 3.02 -5.52
C THR A 278 13.47 3.40 -6.94
N ARG A 279 12.34 2.90 -7.38
CA ARG A 279 11.76 3.31 -8.68
C ARG A 279 11.45 4.82 -8.76
N TRP A 280 11.38 5.51 -7.62
CA TRP A 280 10.95 6.90 -7.51
C TRP A 280 12.11 7.90 -7.43
N ALA A 281 13.24 7.48 -6.86
CA ALA A 281 14.42 8.32 -6.72
C ALA A 281 15.68 7.48 -6.61
N PRO A 282 16.83 7.98 -7.13
CA PRO A 282 18.13 7.33 -6.97
C PRO A 282 18.60 7.28 -5.52
N LYS A 283 18.16 8.23 -4.70
CA LYS A 283 18.45 8.31 -3.26
C LYS A 283 17.15 8.35 -2.47
N THR A 284 16.76 7.24 -1.87
CA THR A 284 15.59 7.17 -0.99
C THR A 284 16.03 6.79 0.42
N ILE A 285 15.51 7.49 1.42
CA ILE A 285 15.86 7.30 2.83
C ILE A 285 14.58 7.34 3.68
N ALA A 286 14.56 6.60 4.78
CA ALA A 286 13.52 6.75 5.79
C ALA A 286 14.11 7.25 7.10
N THR A 287 13.34 8.04 7.83
CA THR A 287 13.66 8.52 9.18
C THR A 287 12.41 8.53 10.06
N TYR A 288 12.55 8.86 11.33
CA TYR A 288 11.41 8.98 12.22
C TYR A 288 10.44 10.07 11.77
N HIS A 289 9.15 9.82 11.97
CA HIS A 289 8.15 10.87 11.77
C HIS A 289 8.28 11.91 12.88
N PRO A 290 8.19 13.22 12.59
CA PRO A 290 8.30 14.27 13.62
C PRO A 290 7.35 14.09 14.81
N SER A 291 6.16 13.51 14.59
CA SER A 291 5.24 13.18 15.67
C SER A 291 5.77 12.13 16.65
N ALA A 292 6.78 11.34 16.31
CA ALA A 292 7.41 10.41 17.24
C ALA A 292 8.12 11.18 18.38
N VAL A 293 8.74 12.31 18.06
CA VAL A 293 9.37 13.21 19.05
C VAL A 293 8.32 13.68 20.06
N LEU A 294 7.13 14.06 19.58
CA LEU A 294 6.06 14.55 20.46
C LEU A 294 5.49 13.46 21.38
N ARG A 295 5.60 12.19 20.99
CA ARG A 295 5.10 11.02 21.73
C ARG A 295 6.15 10.37 22.62
N GLY A 296 7.37 10.91 22.71
CA GLY A 296 8.37 10.42 23.65
C GLY A 296 7.85 10.43 25.08
N GLU A 297 8.14 9.38 25.83
CA GLU A 297 7.63 9.16 27.20
C GLU A 297 8.15 10.22 28.17
N ASP A 298 9.41 10.65 27.97
CA ASP A 298 10.06 11.68 28.75
C ASP A 298 10.90 12.62 27.87
N ASP A 299 11.49 13.62 28.46
CA ASP A 299 12.27 14.64 27.74
C ASP A 299 13.59 14.07 27.19
N ALA A 300 14.16 13.03 27.83
CA ALA A 300 15.36 12.37 27.35
C ALA A 300 15.06 11.59 26.05
N GLN A 301 13.98 10.83 26.02
CA GLN A 301 13.54 10.10 24.82
C GLN A 301 13.13 11.06 23.68
N LYS A 302 12.45 12.18 24.01
CA LYS A 302 12.14 13.21 23.01
C LYS A 302 13.41 13.81 22.39
N ALA A 303 14.41 14.11 23.22
CA ALA A 303 15.70 14.63 22.76
C ALA A 303 16.44 13.61 21.89
N GLU A 304 16.43 12.33 22.25
CA GLU A 304 17.05 11.26 21.47
C GLU A 304 16.37 11.10 20.10
N LEU A 305 15.03 11.00 20.05
CA LEU A 305 14.27 10.89 18.80
C LEU A 305 14.48 12.11 17.91
N TYR A 306 14.56 13.30 18.49
CA TYR A 306 14.86 14.52 17.75
C TYR A 306 16.28 14.51 17.19
N ALA A 307 17.26 14.11 17.98
CA ALA A 307 18.64 14.01 17.52
C ALA A 307 18.79 13.03 16.34
N MET A 308 18.12 11.88 16.40
CA MET A 308 18.08 10.90 15.32
C MET A 308 17.44 11.46 14.05
N LEU A 309 16.32 12.17 14.16
CA LEU A 309 15.68 12.86 13.05
C LEU A 309 16.63 13.88 12.43
N LEU A 310 17.23 14.74 13.24
CA LEU A 310 18.15 15.79 12.79
C LEU A 310 19.41 15.22 12.12
N GLU A 311 19.97 14.13 12.65
CA GLU A 311 21.10 13.42 12.03
C GLU A 311 20.77 12.99 10.61
N ASP A 312 19.60 12.35 10.42
CA ASP A 312 19.18 11.89 9.10
C ASP A 312 18.92 13.08 8.15
N LEU A 313 18.29 14.16 8.64
CA LEU A 313 18.08 15.37 7.83
C LEU A 313 19.40 16.02 7.41
N LYS A 314 20.43 16.03 8.26
CA LYS A 314 21.78 16.49 7.89
C LYS A 314 22.44 15.62 6.80
N LYS A 315 22.18 14.30 6.78
CA LYS A 315 22.60 13.42 5.66
C LYS A 315 21.89 13.81 4.36
N ILE A 316 20.59 14.09 4.44
CA ILE A 316 19.76 14.51 3.30
C ILE A 316 20.23 15.85 2.74
N ALA A 317 20.56 16.81 3.59
CA ALA A 317 21.05 18.12 3.17
C ALA A 317 22.37 18.08 2.38
N ARG A 318 23.17 17.02 2.56
CA ARG A 318 24.45 16.79 1.88
C ARG A 318 24.33 15.91 0.64
N ALA A 319 23.15 15.34 0.37
CA ALA A 319 22.91 14.39 -0.71
C ALA A 319 22.66 15.06 -2.05
#